data_02ac4e9695d2523124ee908584d6144e
#
_entry.id   02ac4e9695d2523124ee908584d6144e
#
_cell.length_a   1.000
_cell.length_b   1.000
_cell.length_c   1.000
_cell.angle_alpha   90.00
_cell.angle_beta   90.00
_cell.angle_gamma   90.00
#
_symmetry.space_group_name_H-M   'P 1'
#
loop_
_entity.id
_entity.type
_entity.pdbx_description
1 polymer ?
#
loop_
_entity_poly.entity_id
_entity_poly.type
_entity_poly.pdbx_seq_one_letter_code
_entity_poly.pdbx_strand_id
1 'polypeptide(L)'
;IIGLIKLGAVAIPATHLLTTHDFTYRFERASVKAIVCTGYNPDIAVYVDEAQKEIHADGVIKFMANGEKDGWVSFDDEIRNMPETMERVQTDTREHMLLYFTSGTTGYPKMVVHNHRYALAHIQTAAHWQNVDPDGVHLTISDTGWGKAAWGKLFGQMSIGACVFVYDFDKFIPTDMLRIMQNYKITSFCAPPTMFRFFIKEGLE
;
A
#
# COMPACT_ATOMS: atom_id res chain seq x y z
N ILE A 1 5.35 -0.68 4.76
CA ILE A 1 5.89 -1.83 4.00
C ILE A 1 7.39 -1.98 4.28
N ILE A 2 8.25 -0.98 4.05
CA ILE A 2 9.71 -1.09 4.24
C ILE A 2 10.08 -1.50 5.68
N GLY A 3 9.42 -0.94 6.70
CA GLY A 3 9.62 -1.35 8.09
C GLY A 3 9.30 -2.83 8.33
N LEU A 4 8.19 -3.33 7.78
CA LEU A 4 7.81 -4.73 7.86
C LEU A 4 8.83 -5.65 7.18
N ILE A 5 9.36 -5.24 6.04
CA ILE A 5 10.43 -5.98 5.33
C ILE A 5 11.70 -6.08 6.20
N LYS A 6 12.09 -4.99 6.89
CA LYS A 6 13.23 -5.01 7.82
C LYS A 6 13.01 -5.94 9.02
N LEU A 7 11.76 -6.10 9.44
CA LEU A 7 11.35 -7.03 10.51
C LEU A 7 11.26 -8.49 10.04
N GLY A 8 11.41 -8.78 8.74
CA GLY A 8 11.14 -10.10 8.19
C GLY A 8 9.66 -10.48 8.17
N ALA A 9 8.76 -9.51 8.33
CA ALA A 9 7.32 -9.74 8.30
C ALA A 9 6.78 -9.64 6.87
N VAL A 10 5.76 -10.43 6.56
CA VAL A 10 5.05 -10.37 5.27
C VAL A 10 4.04 -9.23 5.32
N ALA A 11 4.23 -8.23 4.47
CA ALA A 11 3.29 -7.12 4.36
C ALA A 11 2.06 -7.52 3.52
N ILE A 12 0.86 -7.14 4.00
CA ILE A 12 -0.41 -7.37 3.29
C ILE A 12 -1.11 -6.02 3.11
N PRO A 13 -0.78 -5.26 2.06
CA PRO A 13 -1.48 -4.01 1.80
C PRO A 13 -2.96 -4.25 1.53
N ALA A 14 -3.79 -3.38 2.11
CA ALA A 14 -5.24 -3.47 2.00
C ALA A 14 -5.84 -2.10 1.68
N THR A 15 -6.87 -2.08 0.84
CA THR A 15 -7.62 -0.87 0.53
C THR A 15 -8.56 -0.50 1.69
N HIS A 16 -8.88 0.77 1.80
CA HIS A 16 -9.86 1.29 2.74
C HIS A 16 -11.32 0.94 2.39
N LEU A 17 -11.53 0.22 1.29
CA LEU A 17 -12.87 -0.20 0.83
C LEU A 17 -13.29 -1.59 1.35
N LEU A 18 -12.46 -2.23 2.16
CA LEU A 18 -12.75 -3.56 2.69
C LEU A 18 -13.88 -3.51 3.72
N THR A 19 -14.72 -4.55 3.67
CA THR A 19 -15.82 -4.79 4.59
C THR A 19 -15.47 -5.88 5.62
N THR A 20 -16.36 -6.11 6.61
CA THR A 20 -16.22 -7.20 7.59
C THR A 20 -15.96 -8.54 6.92
N HIS A 21 -16.75 -8.91 5.91
CA HIS A 21 -16.57 -10.16 5.16
C HIS A 21 -15.18 -10.29 4.52
N ASP A 22 -14.65 -9.19 3.99
CA ASP A 22 -13.33 -9.16 3.41
C ASP A 22 -12.21 -9.37 4.43
N PHE A 23 -12.35 -8.80 5.63
CA PHE A 23 -11.39 -8.99 6.72
C PHE A 23 -11.47 -10.40 7.29
N THR A 24 -12.67 -10.95 7.51
CA THR A 24 -12.91 -12.33 7.93
C THR A 24 -12.12 -13.29 7.02
N TYR A 25 -12.33 -13.19 5.71
CA TYR A 25 -11.65 -14.03 4.74
C TYR A 25 -10.12 -13.90 4.78
N ARG A 26 -9.61 -12.67 4.91
CA ARG A 26 -8.15 -12.41 4.95
C ARG A 26 -7.52 -12.93 6.22
N PHE A 27 -8.16 -12.75 7.36
CA PHE A 27 -7.66 -13.24 8.64
C PHE A 27 -7.54 -14.76 8.67
N GLU A 28 -8.56 -15.46 8.17
CA GLU A 28 -8.53 -16.92 8.06
C GLU A 28 -7.44 -17.41 7.09
N ARG A 29 -7.35 -16.79 5.91
CA ARG A 29 -6.49 -17.30 4.85
C ARG A 29 -5.03 -16.93 5.00
N ALA A 30 -4.71 -15.77 5.52
CA ALA A 30 -3.35 -15.26 5.62
C ALA A 30 -2.75 -15.39 7.02
N SER A 31 -3.48 -15.93 7.99
CA SER A 31 -3.01 -16.04 9.39
C SER A 31 -2.45 -14.71 9.91
N VAL A 32 -3.21 -13.63 9.69
CA VAL A 32 -2.81 -12.26 10.03
C VAL A 32 -2.46 -12.17 11.52
N LYS A 33 -1.34 -11.53 11.84
CA LYS A 33 -0.84 -11.35 13.22
C LYS A 33 -1.12 -9.96 13.76
N ALA A 34 -1.09 -8.97 12.89
CA ALA A 34 -1.35 -7.59 13.26
C ALA A 34 -2.02 -6.84 12.11
N ILE A 35 -2.80 -5.83 12.43
CA ILE A 35 -3.39 -4.90 11.48
C ILE A 35 -3.17 -3.47 11.93
N VAL A 36 -2.91 -2.57 10.98
CA VAL A 36 -2.83 -1.13 11.21
C VAL A 36 -3.95 -0.48 10.41
N CYS A 37 -4.82 0.25 11.09
CA CYS A 37 -5.86 1.07 10.46
C CYS A 37 -5.62 2.55 10.77
N THR A 38 -6.32 3.42 10.04
CA THR A 38 -6.27 4.86 10.27
C THR A 38 -7.57 5.38 10.85
N GLY A 39 -7.48 6.31 11.81
CA GLY A 39 -8.62 7.00 12.39
C GLY A 39 -9.35 7.94 11.42
N TYR A 40 -8.77 8.24 10.26
CA TYR A 40 -9.46 9.02 9.21
C TYR A 40 -10.65 8.28 8.58
N ASN A 41 -10.69 6.95 8.70
CA ASN A 41 -11.83 6.13 8.29
C ASN A 41 -12.22 5.19 9.44
N PRO A 42 -13.05 5.66 10.39
CA PRO A 42 -13.40 4.89 11.59
C PRO A 42 -14.19 3.61 11.29
N ASP A 43 -14.93 3.55 10.19
CA ASP A 43 -15.74 2.38 9.84
C ASP A 43 -14.87 1.14 9.60
N ILE A 44 -13.66 1.31 9.07
CA ILE A 44 -12.73 0.20 8.86
C ILE A 44 -12.40 -0.51 10.17
N ALA A 45 -12.20 0.24 11.24
CA ALA A 45 -11.91 -0.34 12.54
C ALA A 45 -13.11 -1.11 13.13
N VAL A 46 -14.34 -0.70 12.82
CA VAL A 46 -15.54 -1.45 13.17
C VAL A 46 -15.57 -2.78 12.42
N TYR A 47 -15.35 -2.76 11.11
CA TYR A 47 -15.32 -3.98 10.28
C TYR A 47 -14.22 -4.98 10.71
N VAL A 48 -13.07 -4.47 11.14
CA VAL A 48 -11.99 -5.30 11.69
C VAL A 48 -12.39 -5.95 13.00
N ASP A 49 -13.02 -5.21 13.93
CA ASP A 49 -13.48 -5.74 15.22
C ASP A 49 -14.55 -6.81 15.02
N GLU A 50 -15.49 -6.58 14.12
CA GLU A 50 -16.53 -7.54 13.77
C GLU A 50 -15.93 -8.82 13.18
N ALA A 51 -15.00 -8.70 12.21
CA ALA A 51 -14.33 -9.83 11.59
C ALA A 51 -13.51 -10.64 12.60
N GLN A 52 -12.77 -9.96 13.48
CA GLN A 52 -12.00 -10.61 14.55
C GLN A 52 -12.89 -11.43 15.47
N LYS A 53 -14.05 -10.86 15.86
CA LYS A 53 -15.03 -11.53 16.71
C LYS A 53 -15.70 -12.72 16.02
N GLU A 54 -16.03 -12.58 14.73
CA GLU A 54 -16.71 -13.62 13.94
C GLU A 54 -15.91 -14.93 13.88
N ILE A 55 -14.60 -14.85 13.71
CA ILE A 55 -13.72 -16.02 13.58
C ILE A 55 -12.88 -16.32 14.82
N HIS A 56 -13.16 -15.67 15.94
CA HIS A 56 -12.41 -15.82 17.19
C HIS A 56 -10.91 -15.61 17.04
N ALA A 57 -10.51 -14.60 16.23
CA ALA A 57 -9.10 -14.26 15.96
C ALA A 57 -8.50 -13.35 17.06
N ASP A 58 -8.67 -13.70 18.34
CA ASP A 58 -8.28 -12.86 19.50
C ASP A 58 -6.78 -12.55 19.55
N GLY A 59 -5.96 -13.32 18.84
CA GLY A 59 -4.51 -13.10 18.75
C GLY A 59 -4.06 -12.03 17.73
N VAL A 60 -4.96 -11.41 16.96
CA VAL A 60 -4.62 -10.35 16.02
C VAL A 60 -4.46 -9.04 16.79
N ILE A 61 -3.25 -8.45 16.74
CA ILE A 61 -2.95 -7.16 17.37
C ILE A 61 -3.46 -6.04 16.46
N LYS A 62 -4.21 -5.09 17.03
CA LYS A 62 -4.81 -3.98 16.29
C LYS A 62 -4.13 -2.67 16.65
N PHE A 63 -3.62 -1.95 15.66
CA PHE A 63 -3.03 -0.63 15.80
C PHE A 63 -3.88 0.43 15.11
N MET A 64 -4.11 1.55 15.82
CA MET A 64 -4.76 2.73 15.28
C MET A 64 -3.74 3.84 15.06
N ALA A 65 -3.59 4.28 13.81
CA ALA A 65 -2.78 5.44 13.44
C ALA A 65 -3.69 6.65 13.21
N ASN A 66 -3.23 7.84 13.59
CA ASN A 66 -3.99 9.10 13.46
C ASN A 66 -5.36 9.07 14.16
N GLY A 67 -5.42 8.49 15.34
CA GLY A 67 -6.63 8.40 16.15
C GLY A 67 -6.52 7.38 17.26
N GLU A 68 -7.58 7.28 18.05
CA GLU A 68 -7.67 6.36 19.19
C GLU A 68 -8.95 5.52 19.09
N LYS A 69 -8.89 4.30 19.58
CA LYS A 69 -10.05 3.41 19.71
C LYS A 69 -9.83 2.42 20.84
N ASP A 70 -10.85 2.21 21.67
CA ASP A 70 -10.81 1.25 22.76
C ASP A 70 -10.49 -0.17 22.26
N GLY A 71 -9.56 -0.84 22.94
CA GLY A 71 -9.07 -2.17 22.54
C GLY A 71 -8.09 -2.18 21.37
N TRP A 72 -7.65 -1.03 20.92
CA TRP A 72 -6.60 -0.85 19.91
C TRP A 72 -5.36 -0.18 20.52
N VAL A 73 -4.18 -0.54 20.04
CA VAL A 73 -2.93 0.09 20.42
C VAL A 73 -2.76 1.39 19.63
N SER A 74 -2.44 2.49 20.28
CA SER A 74 -2.11 3.75 19.60
C SER A 74 -0.77 3.60 18.87
N PHE A 75 -0.82 3.59 17.54
CA PHE A 75 0.38 3.49 16.71
C PHE A 75 1.28 4.71 16.88
N ASP A 76 0.69 5.89 17.02
CA ASP A 76 1.42 7.15 17.12
C ASP A 76 2.15 7.28 18.46
N ASP A 77 1.58 6.78 19.56
CA ASP A 77 2.21 6.79 20.87
C ASP A 77 3.32 5.76 20.98
N GLU A 78 3.09 4.56 20.45
CA GLU A 78 4.12 3.52 20.42
C GLU A 78 5.35 3.97 19.62
N ILE A 79 5.17 4.56 18.44
CA ILE A 79 6.27 5.06 17.61
C ILE A 79 7.13 6.10 18.35
N ARG A 80 6.52 7.01 19.14
CA ARG A 80 7.27 8.05 19.88
C ARG A 80 8.23 7.47 20.90
N ASN A 81 7.92 6.27 21.40
CA ASN A 81 8.70 5.61 22.45
C ASN A 81 9.67 4.56 21.92
N MET A 82 9.62 4.26 20.60
CA MET A 82 10.50 3.28 19.97
C MET A 82 11.89 3.85 19.70
N PRO A 83 12.95 3.01 19.78
CA PRO A 83 14.29 3.43 19.37
C PRO A 83 14.33 3.75 17.87
N GLU A 84 15.11 4.76 17.47
CA GLU A 84 15.27 5.17 16.08
C GLU A 84 16.01 4.12 15.23
N THR A 85 16.67 3.17 15.88
CA THR A 85 17.44 2.12 15.24
C THR A 85 16.96 0.73 15.64
N MET A 86 16.95 -0.19 14.68
CA MET A 86 16.70 -1.60 14.92
C MET A 86 17.69 -2.46 14.14
N GLU A 87 18.06 -3.60 14.70
CA GLU A 87 18.80 -4.61 13.96
C GLU A 87 17.87 -5.25 12.91
N ARG A 88 18.32 -5.24 11.65
CA ARG A 88 17.56 -5.86 10.56
C ARG A 88 17.56 -7.37 10.70
N VAL A 89 16.39 -8.00 10.62
CA VAL A 89 16.28 -9.45 10.51
C VAL A 89 16.86 -9.91 9.17
N GLN A 90 17.74 -10.90 9.21
CA GLN A 90 18.29 -11.52 8.00
C GLN A 90 17.21 -12.38 7.33
N THR A 91 16.97 -12.14 6.06
CA THR A 91 15.97 -12.87 5.25
C THR A 91 16.62 -13.42 3.98
N ASP A 92 16.20 -14.62 3.54
CA ASP A 92 16.58 -15.17 2.24
C ASP A 92 15.76 -14.49 1.13
N THR A 93 16.33 -14.37 -0.06
CA THR A 93 15.65 -13.75 -1.21
C THR A 93 14.41 -14.49 -1.66
N ARG A 94 14.25 -15.76 -1.27
CA ARG A 94 13.10 -16.61 -1.60
C ARG A 94 11.99 -16.57 -0.54
N GLU A 95 12.26 -16.00 0.63
CA GLU A 95 11.25 -15.85 1.66
C GLU A 95 10.14 -14.89 1.23
N HIS A 96 8.95 -15.11 1.75
CA HIS A 96 7.79 -14.27 1.47
C HIS A 96 8.00 -12.86 2.04
N MET A 97 7.72 -11.85 1.24
CA MET A 97 7.89 -10.44 1.61
C MET A 97 6.56 -9.68 1.55
N LEU A 98 5.73 -10.02 0.56
CA LEU A 98 4.55 -9.23 0.22
C LEU A 98 3.44 -10.17 -0.26
N LEU A 99 2.21 -9.91 0.20
CA LEU A 99 1.05 -10.68 -0.19
C LEU A 99 -0.07 -9.73 -0.61
N TYR A 100 -0.70 -10.01 -1.76
CA TYR A 100 -1.88 -9.30 -2.22
C TYR A 100 -3.06 -10.24 -2.37
N PHE A 101 -4.24 -9.71 -2.05
CA PHE A 101 -5.51 -10.31 -2.43
C PHE A 101 -5.98 -9.66 -3.73
N THR A 102 -6.06 -10.44 -4.79
CA THR A 102 -6.46 -9.96 -6.12
C THR A 102 -7.84 -10.48 -6.47
N SER A 103 -8.59 -9.72 -7.28
CA SER A 103 -9.90 -10.16 -7.78
C SER A 103 -9.77 -11.50 -8.52
N GLY A 104 -10.41 -12.52 -7.98
CA GLY A 104 -10.49 -13.85 -8.61
C GLY A 104 -11.65 -13.93 -9.59
N THR A 105 -11.54 -14.80 -10.58
CA THR A 105 -12.64 -15.13 -11.51
C THR A 105 -13.72 -16.02 -10.87
N THR A 106 -13.48 -16.54 -9.66
CA THR A 106 -14.29 -17.55 -8.97
C THR A 106 -14.97 -17.04 -7.69
N GLY A 107 -15.12 -15.73 -7.51
CA GLY A 107 -15.84 -15.11 -6.39
C GLY A 107 -14.93 -14.62 -5.26
N TYR A 108 -14.06 -15.46 -4.70
CA TYR A 108 -13.16 -15.03 -3.62
C TYR A 108 -11.81 -14.51 -4.15
N PRO A 109 -11.20 -13.50 -3.48
CA PRO A 109 -9.89 -13.00 -3.84
C PRO A 109 -8.82 -14.09 -3.74
N LYS A 110 -7.91 -14.12 -4.73
CA LYS A 110 -6.75 -15.02 -4.69
C LYS A 110 -5.60 -14.37 -3.95
N MET A 111 -4.91 -15.16 -3.11
CA MET A 111 -3.66 -14.75 -2.48
C MET A 111 -2.51 -14.88 -3.46
N VAL A 112 -1.86 -13.77 -3.76
CA VAL A 112 -0.65 -13.70 -4.61
C VAL A 112 0.52 -13.31 -3.72
N VAL A 113 1.49 -14.22 -3.61
CA VAL A 113 2.65 -14.05 -2.75
C VAL A 113 3.86 -13.65 -3.58
N HIS A 114 4.61 -12.68 -3.10
CA HIS A 114 5.86 -12.22 -3.67
C HIS A 114 7.00 -12.38 -2.66
N ASN A 115 8.15 -12.83 -3.12
CA ASN A 115 9.38 -12.93 -2.34
C ASN A 115 10.22 -11.66 -2.49
N HIS A 116 11.37 -11.60 -1.79
CA HIS A 116 12.23 -10.42 -1.81
C HIS A 116 12.82 -10.08 -3.19
N ARG A 117 12.83 -11.01 -4.16
CA ARG A 117 13.25 -10.75 -5.55
C ARG A 117 12.27 -9.84 -6.30
N TYR A 118 11.02 -9.74 -5.83
CA TYR A 118 10.01 -8.87 -6.42
C TYR A 118 10.50 -7.42 -6.52
N ALA A 119 11.08 -6.88 -5.45
CA ALA A 119 11.59 -5.51 -5.44
C ALA A 119 12.70 -5.30 -6.50
N LEU A 120 13.63 -6.26 -6.62
CA LEU A 120 14.71 -6.21 -7.59
C LEU A 120 14.20 -6.32 -9.04
N ALA A 121 13.21 -7.18 -9.30
CA ALA A 121 12.62 -7.33 -10.62
C ALA A 121 11.97 -6.04 -11.12
N HIS A 122 11.41 -5.24 -10.23
CA HIS A 122 10.76 -3.97 -10.60
C HIS A 122 11.73 -2.82 -10.91
N ILE A 123 13.02 -2.96 -10.68
CA ILE A 123 14.05 -2.06 -11.22
C ILE A 123 13.95 -2.04 -12.76
N GLN A 124 13.82 -3.21 -13.38
CA GLN A 124 13.69 -3.33 -14.84
C GLN A 124 12.41 -2.69 -15.38
N THR A 125 11.29 -2.89 -14.69
CA THR A 125 10.02 -2.28 -15.11
C THR A 125 10.01 -0.77 -14.93
N ALA A 126 10.62 -0.25 -13.88
CA ALA A 126 10.74 1.19 -13.68
C ALA A 126 11.63 1.83 -14.76
N ALA A 127 12.80 1.24 -15.02
CA ALA A 127 13.75 1.78 -16.00
C ALA A 127 13.23 1.69 -17.45
N HIS A 128 12.67 0.53 -17.86
CA HIS A 128 12.44 0.24 -19.27
C HIS A 128 10.97 0.30 -19.69
N TRP A 129 10.03 0.09 -18.78
CA TRP A 129 8.60 0.17 -19.11
C TRP A 129 7.98 1.51 -18.70
N GLN A 130 8.25 1.96 -17.47
CA GLN A 130 7.77 3.27 -17.01
C GLN A 130 8.68 4.42 -17.45
N ASN A 131 9.87 4.11 -17.93
CA ASN A 131 10.88 5.09 -18.38
C ASN A 131 11.15 6.15 -17.31
N VAL A 132 11.33 5.70 -16.06
CA VAL A 132 11.57 6.60 -14.92
C VAL A 132 12.99 7.13 -14.97
N ASP A 133 13.11 8.45 -14.91
CA ASP A 133 14.41 9.14 -14.84
C ASP A 133 14.95 9.03 -13.40
N PRO A 134 16.18 8.53 -13.19
CA PRO A 134 16.82 8.48 -11.88
C PRO A 134 16.91 9.83 -11.17
N ASP A 135 17.12 10.91 -11.93
CA ASP A 135 17.19 12.28 -11.41
C ASP A 135 15.82 13.00 -11.43
N GLY A 136 14.77 12.27 -11.81
CA GLY A 136 13.44 12.82 -12.01
C GLY A 136 12.50 12.64 -10.81
N VAL A 137 11.28 13.13 -11.00
CA VAL A 137 10.18 13.02 -10.05
C VAL A 137 9.10 12.12 -10.63
N HIS A 138 8.84 10.99 -9.99
CA HIS A 138 7.85 10.01 -10.43
C HIS A 138 6.56 10.11 -9.62
N LEU A 139 5.42 10.18 -10.30
CA LEU A 139 4.09 10.12 -9.69
C LEU A 139 3.33 8.89 -10.17
N THR A 140 2.85 8.07 -9.24
CA THR A 140 1.89 7.00 -9.53
C THR A 140 0.58 7.25 -8.80
N ILE A 141 -0.52 7.24 -9.54
CA ILE A 141 -1.88 7.19 -8.96
C ILE A 141 -2.31 5.73 -8.82
N SER A 142 -2.43 5.30 -7.57
CA SER A 142 -2.97 3.99 -7.20
C SER A 142 -3.36 3.98 -5.74
N ASP A 143 -4.45 3.31 -5.41
CA ASP A 143 -4.77 2.93 -4.03
C ASP A 143 -3.62 2.09 -3.45
N THR A 144 -3.20 2.42 -2.24
CA THR A 144 -2.04 1.80 -1.57
C THR A 144 -2.26 0.34 -1.21
N GLY A 145 -3.50 -0.14 -1.18
CA GLY A 145 -3.85 -1.54 -1.02
C GLY A 145 -3.70 -2.39 -2.29
N TRP A 146 -3.40 -1.78 -3.44
CA TRP A 146 -3.24 -2.48 -4.70
C TRP A 146 -1.77 -2.68 -5.07
N GLY A 147 -1.48 -3.79 -5.74
CA GLY A 147 -0.13 -4.13 -6.18
C GLY A 147 0.57 -3.02 -6.98
N LYS A 148 -0.18 -2.24 -7.77
CA LYS A 148 0.35 -1.09 -8.51
C LYS A 148 1.06 -0.08 -7.60
N ALA A 149 0.60 0.16 -6.39
CA ALA A 149 1.26 1.09 -5.48
C ALA A 149 2.65 0.62 -5.07
N ALA A 150 2.87 -0.68 -4.93
CA ALA A 150 4.19 -1.20 -4.59
C ALA A 150 5.15 -1.20 -5.80
N TRP A 151 4.76 -1.82 -6.92
CA TRP A 151 5.65 -1.92 -8.06
C TRP A 151 5.71 -0.64 -8.91
N GLY A 152 4.64 0.15 -8.93
CA GLY A 152 4.53 1.36 -9.72
C GLY A 152 5.04 2.62 -9.04
N LYS A 153 5.24 2.59 -7.72
CA LYS A 153 5.66 3.76 -6.93
C LYS A 153 6.87 3.48 -6.05
N LEU A 154 6.91 2.32 -5.37
CA LEU A 154 7.83 2.12 -4.26
C LEU A 154 9.14 1.46 -4.70
N PHE A 155 9.07 0.23 -5.19
CA PHE A 155 10.28 -0.60 -5.31
C PHE A 155 11.20 -0.19 -6.45
N GLY A 156 10.72 -0.20 -7.69
CA GLY A 156 11.53 0.10 -8.85
C GLY A 156 12.04 1.54 -8.85
N GLN A 157 11.15 2.49 -8.62
CA GLN A 157 11.44 3.92 -8.69
C GLN A 157 12.45 4.36 -7.63
N MET A 158 12.29 3.92 -6.39
CA MET A 158 13.25 4.21 -5.32
C MET A 158 14.60 3.53 -5.58
N SER A 159 14.59 2.31 -6.12
CA SER A 159 15.82 1.55 -6.36
C SER A 159 16.68 2.12 -7.49
N ILE A 160 16.10 2.82 -8.46
CA ILE A 160 16.84 3.53 -9.50
C ILE A 160 17.20 4.97 -9.13
N GLY A 161 16.80 5.45 -7.95
CA GLY A 161 17.18 6.75 -7.41
C GLY A 161 16.18 7.88 -7.66
N ALA A 162 15.04 7.62 -8.31
CA ALA A 162 14.05 8.65 -8.60
C ALA A 162 13.37 9.18 -7.31
N CYS A 163 13.00 10.45 -7.32
CA CYS A 163 12.13 11.01 -6.31
C CYS A 163 10.70 10.48 -6.49
N VAL A 164 10.17 9.83 -5.47
CA VAL A 164 8.78 9.34 -5.47
C VAL A 164 7.87 10.42 -4.89
N PHE A 165 7.08 11.04 -5.77
CA PHE A 165 6.11 12.05 -5.35
C PHE A 165 4.86 11.38 -4.76
N VAL A 166 4.47 11.81 -3.58
CA VAL A 166 3.26 11.33 -2.87
C VAL A 166 2.26 12.48 -2.77
N TYR A 167 1.06 12.23 -3.25
CA TYR A 167 -0.04 13.18 -3.16
C TYR A 167 -1.28 12.45 -2.67
N ASP A 168 -1.85 12.95 -1.57
CA ASP A 168 -3.08 12.44 -0.98
C ASP A 168 -4.27 13.31 -1.40
N PHE A 169 -5.36 12.68 -1.81
CA PHE A 169 -6.58 13.36 -2.23
C PHE A 169 -7.81 12.46 -2.06
N ASP A 170 -8.91 13.03 -1.66
CA ASP A 170 -10.18 12.31 -1.51
C ASP A 170 -10.86 12.06 -2.86
N LYS A 171 -10.80 13.04 -3.77
CA LYS A 171 -11.41 12.98 -5.08
C LYS A 171 -10.42 13.37 -6.18
N PHE A 172 -10.36 12.56 -7.23
CA PHE A 172 -9.56 12.88 -8.40
C PHE A 172 -10.19 14.04 -9.19
N ILE A 173 -9.45 15.16 -9.30
CA ILE A 173 -9.80 16.32 -10.10
C ILE A 173 -8.72 16.49 -11.16
N PRO A 174 -9.02 16.26 -12.47
CA PRO A 174 -8.03 16.27 -13.54
C PRO A 174 -7.20 17.56 -13.62
N THR A 175 -7.86 18.71 -13.54
CA THR A 175 -7.20 20.01 -13.62
C THR A 175 -6.23 20.28 -12.47
N ASP A 176 -6.58 19.85 -11.25
CA ASP A 176 -5.70 19.97 -10.09
C ASP A 176 -4.49 19.04 -10.22
N MET A 177 -4.72 17.84 -10.74
CA MET A 177 -3.63 16.89 -10.98
C MET A 177 -2.61 17.44 -12.00
N LEU A 178 -3.07 18.04 -13.10
CA LEU A 178 -2.18 18.67 -14.08
C LEU A 178 -1.40 19.84 -13.47
N ARG A 179 -2.06 20.65 -12.65
CA ARG A 179 -1.40 21.75 -11.93
C ARG A 179 -0.30 21.24 -10.99
N ILE A 180 -0.57 20.13 -10.28
CA ILE A 180 0.42 19.48 -9.42
C ILE A 180 1.58 18.96 -10.25
N MET A 181 1.31 18.25 -11.34
CA MET A 181 2.38 17.74 -12.22
C MET A 181 3.28 18.87 -12.73
N GLN A 182 2.69 19.99 -13.12
CA GLN A 182 3.43 21.15 -13.60
C GLN A 182 4.25 21.82 -12.48
N ASN A 183 3.62 22.08 -11.33
CA ASN A 183 4.25 22.79 -10.21
C ASN A 183 5.41 22.02 -9.61
N TYR A 184 5.30 20.69 -9.51
CA TYR A 184 6.32 19.81 -8.95
C TYR A 184 7.21 19.17 -10.01
N LYS A 185 7.08 19.59 -11.29
CA LYS A 185 7.91 19.13 -12.40
C LYS A 185 7.97 17.60 -12.48
N ILE A 186 6.80 16.95 -12.42
CA ILE A 186 6.70 15.49 -12.55
C ILE A 186 7.27 15.08 -13.92
N THR A 187 8.29 14.24 -13.93
CA THR A 187 8.99 13.78 -15.14
C THR A 187 8.42 12.48 -15.70
N SER A 188 7.82 11.66 -14.84
CA SER A 188 7.16 10.41 -15.25
C SER A 188 5.90 10.16 -14.45
N PHE A 189 4.87 9.64 -15.15
CA PHE A 189 3.53 9.47 -14.59
C PHE A 189 2.96 8.08 -14.90
N CYS A 190 2.49 7.39 -13.87
CA CYS A 190 1.82 6.11 -13.98
C CYS A 190 0.43 6.18 -13.34
N ALA A 191 -0.61 5.89 -14.12
CA ALA A 191 -1.99 5.88 -13.66
C ALA A 191 -2.80 4.78 -14.33
N PRO A 192 -3.95 4.38 -13.74
CA PRO A 192 -4.93 3.53 -14.42
C PRO A 192 -5.48 4.22 -15.69
N PRO A 193 -5.87 3.47 -16.72
CA PRO A 193 -6.50 4.04 -17.92
C PRO A 193 -7.70 4.94 -17.65
N THR A 194 -8.42 4.68 -16.54
CA THR A 194 -9.57 5.49 -16.10
C THR A 194 -9.18 6.95 -15.85
N MET A 195 -7.98 7.20 -15.31
CA MET A 195 -7.52 8.57 -15.06
C MET A 195 -7.27 9.33 -16.35
N PHE A 196 -6.71 8.67 -17.37
CA PHE A 196 -6.55 9.29 -18.70
C PHE A 196 -7.90 9.60 -19.36
N ARG A 197 -8.92 8.75 -19.16
CA ARG A 197 -10.28 9.05 -19.62
C ARG A 197 -10.87 10.31 -18.96
N PHE A 198 -10.57 10.55 -17.69
CA PHE A 198 -10.98 11.78 -17.02
C PHE A 198 -10.29 13.01 -17.62
N PHE A 199 -8.98 12.92 -17.92
CA PHE A 199 -8.28 14.01 -18.60
C PHE A 199 -8.91 14.33 -19.96
N ILE A 200 -9.18 13.32 -20.78
CA ILE A 200 -9.81 13.49 -22.11
C ILE A 200 -11.20 14.12 -21.97
N LYS A 201 -11.99 13.69 -20.98
CA LYS A 201 -13.35 14.22 -20.78
C LYS A 201 -13.37 15.71 -20.40
N GLU A 202 -12.34 16.21 -19.76
CA GLU A 202 -12.19 17.63 -19.43
C GLU A 202 -11.74 18.49 -20.63
N GLY A 203 -11.58 17.90 -21.82
CA GLY A 203 -11.17 18.63 -23.01
C GLY A 203 -9.72 19.10 -22.98
N LEU A 204 -8.87 18.37 -22.28
CA LEU A 204 -7.45 18.63 -22.20
C LEU A 204 -6.76 17.94 -23.39
N GLU A 205 -6.84 18.57 -24.56
CA GLU A 205 -6.16 18.17 -25.80
C GLU A 205 -4.77 18.77 -25.88
#